data_a692e1885cf30390e73bf5a67210c1a8
#
_entry.id   a692e1885cf30390e73bf5a67210c1a8
#
_cell.length_a   1.000
_cell.length_b   1.000
_cell.length_c   1.000
_cell.angle_alpha   90.00
_cell.angle_beta   90.00
_cell.angle_gamma   90.00
#
_symmetry.space_group_name_H-M   'P 1'
#
loop_
_entity.id
_entity.type
_entity.pdbx_description
1 polymer ?
#
loop_
_entity_poly.entity_id
_entity_poly.type
_entity_poly.pdbx_seq_one_letter_code
_entity_poly.pdbx_strand_id
1 'polypeptide(L)'
;MKLFIALGAAVMLAGCASYGTVKATRQFDPFDTGVVKNGVYVYSKQTNGVVVAMPDRVKSGERFKALVMVANGSGRGFAFGPYDVKVVGTKHGEPYDIHVFTKSELIAEQESRQAWMAAAYILQGLAGSMTAQNAGYSYTRGTYSGNVQGDIYGAYQGNFSGTVRGTYSETTYNPYIAEMAQKEVDRAVDRNLDNLMASTSRKIAELKGTVLETTGVPENTSVAGVLVLGDIEVTKNLESLCFTITTGEETHRLVFNVLPSE
;
A
#
# COMPACT_ATOMS: atom_id res chain seq x y z
N MET A 1 -39.53 3.64 25.82
CA MET A 1 -38.31 4.34 25.42
C MET A 1 -37.70 3.53 24.26
N LYS A 2 -37.87 4.05 23.03
CA LYS A 2 -37.51 3.33 21.77
C LYS A 2 -36.03 3.49 21.53
N LEU A 3 -35.31 2.37 21.50
CA LEU A 3 -33.87 2.30 21.18
C LEU A 3 -33.73 2.40 19.65
N PHE A 4 -33.23 3.54 19.15
CA PHE A 4 -32.84 3.69 17.75
C PHE A 4 -31.50 3.00 17.54
N ILE A 5 -31.51 1.85 16.88
CA ILE A 5 -30.32 1.23 16.31
C ILE A 5 -29.99 1.98 15.03
N ALA A 6 -28.98 2.84 15.06
CA ALA A 6 -28.43 3.48 13.89
C ALA A 6 -27.59 2.43 13.14
N LEU A 7 -28.18 1.86 12.10
CA LEU A 7 -27.48 0.98 11.13
C LEU A 7 -26.61 1.87 10.25
N GLY A 8 -25.33 1.95 10.56
CA GLY A 8 -24.34 2.63 9.74
C GLY A 8 -24.19 1.89 8.40
N ALA A 9 -24.81 2.42 7.36
CA ALA A 9 -24.57 1.98 6.00
C ALA A 9 -23.14 2.32 5.60
N ALA A 10 -22.26 1.32 5.61
CA ALA A 10 -20.95 1.41 4.96
C ALA A 10 -21.17 1.54 3.46
N VAL A 11 -21.14 2.78 2.96
CA VAL A 11 -21.08 3.05 1.54
C VAL A 11 -19.73 2.54 1.05
N MET A 12 -19.71 1.37 0.45
CA MET A 12 -18.62 0.87 -0.36
C MET A 12 -18.49 1.82 -1.55
N LEU A 13 -17.65 2.83 -1.43
CA LEU A 13 -17.16 3.59 -2.57
C LEU A 13 -16.31 2.62 -3.39
N ALA A 14 -16.94 1.92 -4.32
CA ALA A 14 -16.24 1.28 -5.43
C ALA A 14 -15.62 2.42 -6.25
N GLY A 15 -14.41 2.82 -5.87
CA GLY A 15 -13.61 3.76 -6.63
C GLY A 15 -13.39 3.16 -8.01
N CYS A 16 -14.05 3.72 -9.03
CA CYS A 16 -13.74 3.40 -10.43
C CYS A 16 -12.26 3.72 -10.63
N ALA A 17 -11.44 2.68 -10.74
CA ALA A 17 -10.04 2.85 -11.08
C ALA A 17 -9.99 3.41 -12.50
N SER A 18 -9.56 4.66 -12.66
CA SER A 18 -9.31 5.23 -13.96
C SER A 18 -8.00 4.68 -14.52
N TYR A 19 -8.00 4.23 -15.76
CA TYR A 19 -6.83 3.75 -16.47
C TYR A 19 -6.47 4.76 -17.58
N GLY A 20 -5.21 5.10 -17.71
CA GLY A 20 -4.69 5.77 -18.89
C GLY A 20 -4.21 4.75 -19.92
N THR A 21 -4.46 4.97 -21.19
CA THR A 21 -3.96 4.11 -22.27
C THR A 21 -2.70 4.74 -22.88
N VAL A 22 -1.62 3.99 -22.92
CA VAL A 22 -0.34 4.42 -23.51
C VAL A 22 -0.26 3.94 -24.95
N LYS A 23 0.06 4.86 -25.87
CA LYS A 23 0.36 4.53 -27.27
C LYS A 23 1.70 5.10 -27.68
N ALA A 24 2.45 4.37 -28.47
CA ALA A 24 3.67 4.88 -29.06
C ALA A 24 3.36 5.84 -30.21
N THR A 25 4.16 6.92 -30.33
CA THR A 25 4.03 7.90 -31.39
C THR A 25 5.14 7.72 -32.41
N ARG A 26 4.79 7.69 -33.70
CA ARG A 26 5.74 7.72 -34.82
C ARG A 26 6.22 9.14 -35.17
N GLN A 27 6.44 9.99 -34.22
CA GLN A 27 6.66 11.41 -34.50
C GLN A 27 8.12 11.77 -34.92
N PHE A 28 9.04 10.83 -34.80
CA PHE A 28 10.45 11.06 -35.17
C PHE A 28 11.04 9.82 -35.83
N ASP A 29 11.49 9.96 -37.10
CA ASP A 29 12.38 8.97 -37.71
C ASP A 29 13.73 9.03 -36.95
N PRO A 30 14.32 7.95 -36.53
CA PRO A 30 14.19 6.55 -36.91
C PRO A 30 13.55 5.65 -35.84
N PHE A 31 12.32 5.92 -35.41
CA PHE A 31 11.68 5.10 -34.39
C PHE A 31 10.92 3.94 -35.03
N ASP A 32 11.20 2.76 -34.56
CA ASP A 32 10.34 1.61 -34.80
C ASP A 32 9.40 1.41 -33.60
N THR A 33 8.10 1.36 -33.86
CA THR A 33 7.09 1.17 -32.82
C THR A 33 6.51 -0.20 -32.92
N GLY A 34 6.53 -0.93 -31.81
CA GLY A 34 5.95 -2.26 -31.73
C GLY A 34 4.98 -2.39 -30.57
N VAL A 35 4.17 -3.44 -30.61
CA VAL A 35 3.24 -3.80 -29.54
C VAL A 35 3.64 -5.16 -29.01
N VAL A 36 3.90 -5.23 -27.69
CA VAL A 36 4.04 -6.49 -26.96
C VAL A 36 2.72 -6.85 -26.29
N LYS A 37 2.56 -8.10 -25.90
CA LYS A 37 1.35 -8.54 -25.19
C LYS A 37 1.15 -7.66 -23.94
N ASN A 38 0.01 -6.95 -23.91
CA ASN A 38 -0.38 -6.00 -22.86
C ASN A 38 0.62 -4.84 -22.67
N GLY A 39 1.22 -4.35 -23.76
CA GLY A 39 2.15 -3.23 -23.68
C GLY A 39 2.51 -2.64 -25.04
N VAL A 40 3.25 -1.54 -24.96
CA VAL A 40 3.76 -0.79 -26.12
C VAL A 40 5.25 -0.59 -25.92
N TYR A 41 6.03 -0.72 -27.00
CA TYR A 41 7.44 -0.39 -26.97
C TYR A 41 7.83 0.60 -28.08
N VAL A 42 8.86 1.39 -27.82
CA VAL A 42 9.52 2.26 -28.81
C VAL A 42 11.00 1.87 -28.84
N TYR A 43 11.55 1.82 -30.03
CA TYR A 43 12.94 1.46 -30.28
C TYR A 43 13.66 2.60 -30.98
N SER A 44 14.88 2.90 -30.55
CA SER A 44 15.79 3.82 -31.21
C SER A 44 17.12 3.12 -31.45
N LYS A 45 17.64 3.20 -32.66
CA LYS A 45 18.94 2.63 -33.02
C LYS A 45 19.81 3.69 -33.67
N GLN A 46 20.93 3.93 -33.03
CA GLN A 46 22.09 4.62 -33.60
C GLN A 46 23.24 3.60 -33.68
N THR A 47 24.41 3.91 -33.16
CA THR A 47 25.44 2.87 -32.90
C THR A 47 24.96 1.96 -31.77
N ASN A 48 24.40 2.54 -30.70
CA ASN A 48 23.73 1.80 -29.63
C ASN A 48 22.24 1.64 -29.93
N GLY A 49 21.66 0.57 -29.43
CA GLY A 49 20.22 0.32 -29.51
C GLY A 49 19.55 0.57 -28.16
N VAL A 50 18.41 1.26 -28.15
CA VAL A 50 17.61 1.48 -26.95
C VAL A 50 16.16 1.08 -27.20
N VAL A 51 15.61 0.28 -26.29
CA VAL A 51 14.20 -0.09 -26.26
C VAL A 51 13.60 0.38 -24.95
N VAL A 52 12.46 1.06 -25.00
CA VAL A 52 11.61 1.32 -23.84
C VAL A 52 10.27 0.64 -24.06
N ALA A 53 9.87 -0.19 -23.13
CA ALA A 53 8.58 -0.87 -23.15
C ALA A 53 7.77 -0.51 -21.89
N MET A 54 6.49 -0.25 -22.06
CA MET A 54 5.56 0.09 -20.98
C MET A 54 4.26 -0.71 -21.14
N PRO A 55 3.50 -0.95 -20.05
CA PRO A 55 2.16 -1.52 -20.17
C PRO A 55 1.26 -0.55 -20.97
N ASP A 56 0.33 -1.10 -21.74
CA ASP A 56 -0.66 -0.32 -22.50
C ASP A 56 -1.69 0.38 -21.62
N ARG A 57 -1.86 -0.11 -20.40
CA ARG A 57 -2.77 0.44 -19.40
C ARG A 57 -2.05 0.64 -18.08
N VAL A 58 -2.22 1.83 -17.49
CA VAL A 58 -1.69 2.17 -16.18
C VAL A 58 -2.83 2.59 -15.28
N LYS A 59 -2.88 1.98 -14.11
CA LYS A 59 -3.91 2.24 -13.12
C LYS A 59 -3.58 3.51 -12.35
N SER A 60 -4.58 4.36 -12.15
CA SER A 60 -4.44 5.56 -11.33
C SER A 60 -3.99 5.20 -9.90
N GLY A 61 -3.00 5.94 -9.39
CA GLY A 61 -2.41 5.71 -8.07
C GLY A 61 -1.33 4.63 -8.01
N GLU A 62 -1.03 3.96 -9.12
CA GLU A 62 0.12 3.06 -9.23
C GLU A 62 1.31 3.79 -9.87
N ARG A 63 2.52 3.50 -9.41
CA ARG A 63 3.73 4.02 -10.03
C ARG A 63 3.92 3.40 -11.40
N PHE A 64 4.29 4.24 -12.36
CA PHE A 64 4.66 3.79 -13.68
C PHE A 64 5.92 2.94 -13.62
N LYS A 65 5.91 1.84 -14.38
CA LYS A 65 7.08 0.97 -14.58
C LYS A 65 7.36 0.90 -16.07
N ALA A 66 8.58 1.22 -16.47
CA ALA A 66 9.06 1.06 -17.81
C ALA A 66 10.23 0.07 -17.83
N LEU A 67 10.18 -0.93 -18.72
CA LEU A 67 11.34 -1.76 -19.01
C LEU A 67 12.23 -1.00 -19.99
N VAL A 68 13.48 -0.81 -19.63
CA VAL A 68 14.49 -0.24 -20.52
C VAL A 68 15.54 -1.31 -20.84
N MET A 69 15.87 -1.43 -22.10
CA MET A 69 16.97 -2.25 -22.59
C MET A 69 17.92 -1.40 -23.41
N VAL A 70 19.20 -1.51 -23.16
CA VAL A 70 20.28 -0.84 -23.89
C VAL A 70 21.21 -1.91 -24.45
N ALA A 71 21.45 -1.85 -25.75
CA ALA A 71 22.42 -2.69 -26.46
C ALA A 71 23.61 -1.83 -26.91
N ASN A 72 24.81 -2.21 -26.50
CA ASN A 72 26.03 -1.51 -26.82
C ASN A 72 26.63 -1.99 -28.13
N GLY A 73 26.60 -1.15 -29.17
CA GLY A 73 27.24 -1.39 -30.45
C GLY A 73 28.48 -0.50 -30.68
N SER A 74 28.92 0.27 -29.66
CA SER A 74 29.92 1.33 -29.84
C SER A 74 31.38 0.86 -29.80
N GLY A 75 31.67 -0.42 -29.65
CA GLY A 75 33.05 -0.93 -29.54
C GLY A 75 33.81 -0.50 -28.27
N ARG A 76 33.15 0.18 -27.34
CA ARG A 76 33.64 0.55 -26.01
C ARG A 76 32.60 0.25 -24.95
N GLY A 77 33.03 -0.23 -23.76
CA GLY A 77 32.15 -0.34 -22.63
C GLY A 77 31.78 1.04 -22.05
N PHE A 78 30.55 1.17 -21.57
CA PHE A 78 30.09 2.33 -20.82
C PHE A 78 29.25 1.91 -19.60
N ALA A 79 29.06 2.82 -18.64
CA ALA A 79 28.14 2.61 -17.54
C ALA A 79 26.74 3.08 -17.96
N PHE A 80 25.69 2.35 -17.54
CA PHE A 80 24.30 2.74 -17.76
C PHE A 80 23.48 2.49 -16.51
N GLY A 81 22.61 3.44 -16.15
CA GLY A 81 21.76 3.34 -14.97
C GLY A 81 20.61 4.34 -14.96
N PRO A 82 19.90 4.46 -13.82
CA PRO A 82 18.75 5.36 -13.71
C PRO A 82 19.07 6.83 -13.96
N TYR A 83 20.29 7.26 -13.64
CA TYR A 83 20.73 8.64 -13.82
C TYR A 83 20.97 9.04 -15.29
N ASP A 84 21.10 8.04 -16.17
CA ASP A 84 21.27 8.25 -17.61
C ASP A 84 19.92 8.37 -18.32
N VAL A 85 18.82 8.31 -17.57
CA VAL A 85 17.45 8.38 -18.07
C VAL A 85 16.74 9.59 -17.48
N LYS A 86 16.38 10.54 -18.35
CA LYS A 86 15.50 11.66 -17.99
C LYS A 86 14.10 11.40 -18.58
N VAL A 87 13.05 11.58 -17.78
CA VAL A 87 11.67 11.43 -18.23
C VAL A 87 10.93 12.74 -18.03
N VAL A 88 10.27 13.20 -19.09
CA VAL A 88 9.46 14.40 -19.09
C VAL A 88 8.05 14.05 -19.48
N GLY A 89 7.09 14.39 -18.65
CA GLY A 89 5.66 14.35 -18.96
C GLY A 89 5.18 15.65 -19.56
N THR A 90 4.15 15.61 -20.39
CA THR A 90 3.45 16.82 -20.88
C THR A 90 2.03 16.79 -20.34
N LYS A 91 1.61 17.92 -19.73
CA LYS A 91 0.29 18.10 -19.17
C LYS A 91 -0.22 19.50 -19.58
N HIS A 92 -1.38 19.57 -20.23
CA HIS A 92 -1.93 20.83 -20.78
C HIS A 92 -0.95 21.58 -21.68
N GLY A 93 -0.13 20.83 -22.45
CA GLY A 93 0.91 21.39 -23.29
C GLY A 93 2.17 21.82 -22.54
N GLU A 94 2.19 21.77 -21.21
CA GLU A 94 3.35 22.15 -20.40
C GLU A 94 4.19 20.93 -20.00
N PRO A 95 5.52 20.97 -20.21
CA PRO A 95 6.41 19.89 -19.81
C PRO A 95 6.70 19.96 -18.31
N TYR A 96 6.81 18.80 -17.66
CA TYR A 96 7.26 18.65 -16.28
C TYR A 96 8.18 17.44 -16.13
N ASP A 97 9.18 17.57 -15.25
CA ASP A 97 10.14 16.49 -14.99
C ASP A 97 9.49 15.41 -14.12
N ILE A 98 9.67 14.15 -14.51
CA ILE A 98 9.21 12.98 -13.78
C ILE A 98 10.43 12.34 -13.11
N HIS A 99 10.36 12.18 -11.78
CA HIS A 99 11.43 11.55 -11.04
C HIS A 99 11.58 10.07 -11.41
N VAL A 100 12.79 9.65 -11.69
CA VAL A 100 13.17 8.24 -11.91
C VAL A 100 13.78 7.73 -10.61
N PHE A 101 13.08 6.83 -9.93
CA PHE A 101 13.55 6.28 -8.67
C PHE A 101 14.74 5.36 -8.86
N THR A 102 15.76 5.56 -8.06
CA THR A 102 16.85 4.62 -7.90
C THR A 102 16.42 3.43 -7.06
N LYS A 103 17.13 2.32 -7.18
CA LYS A 103 16.92 1.13 -6.36
C LYS A 103 17.06 1.42 -4.85
N SER A 104 18.04 2.24 -4.48
CA SER A 104 18.26 2.64 -3.09
C SER A 104 17.11 3.44 -2.51
N GLU A 105 16.54 4.39 -3.27
CA GLU A 105 15.38 5.16 -2.83
C GLU A 105 14.15 4.27 -2.61
N LEU A 106 13.90 3.33 -3.52
CA LEU A 106 12.79 2.39 -3.41
C LEU A 106 12.93 1.45 -2.20
N ILE A 107 14.15 1.00 -1.92
CA ILE A 107 14.43 0.18 -0.73
C ILE A 107 14.20 0.99 0.54
N ALA A 108 14.78 2.20 0.61
CA ALA A 108 14.61 3.08 1.78
C ALA A 108 13.14 3.43 2.05
N GLU A 109 12.34 3.61 1.00
CA GLU A 109 10.91 3.81 1.13
C GLU A 109 10.20 2.58 1.71
N GLN A 110 10.54 1.36 1.26
CA GLN A 110 9.95 0.14 1.82
C GLN A 110 10.33 -0.05 3.29
N GLU A 111 11.57 0.23 3.66
CA GLU A 111 12.05 0.18 5.05
C GLU A 111 11.34 1.22 5.93
N SER A 112 11.19 2.45 5.45
CA SER A 112 10.44 3.50 6.15
C SER A 112 8.96 3.10 6.34
N ARG A 113 8.32 2.59 5.31
CA ARG A 113 6.94 2.09 5.39
C ARG A 113 6.82 0.95 6.41
N GLN A 114 7.78 0.03 6.43
CA GLN A 114 7.82 -1.06 7.41
C GLN A 114 7.90 -0.52 8.83
N ALA A 115 8.78 0.46 9.08
CA ALA A 115 8.93 1.07 10.40
C ALA A 115 7.62 1.73 10.89
N TRP A 116 6.94 2.48 10.02
CA TRP A 116 5.65 3.09 10.35
C TRP A 116 4.55 2.05 10.61
N MET A 117 4.48 0.99 9.81
CA MET A 117 3.50 -0.08 10.02
C MET A 117 3.79 -0.87 11.29
N ALA A 118 5.05 -1.14 11.59
CA ALA A 118 5.44 -1.79 12.84
C ALA A 118 5.02 -0.95 14.06
N ALA A 119 5.28 0.36 14.04
CA ALA A 119 4.82 1.28 15.07
C ALA A 119 3.29 1.27 15.23
N ALA A 120 2.54 1.23 14.12
CA ALA A 120 1.08 1.15 14.16
C ALA A 120 0.59 -0.17 14.81
N TYR A 121 1.21 -1.30 14.52
CA TYR A 121 0.86 -2.58 15.16
C TYR A 121 1.18 -2.60 16.65
N ILE A 122 2.29 -2.01 17.07
CA ILE A 122 2.63 -1.86 18.50
C ILE A 122 1.58 -1.00 19.21
N LEU A 123 1.20 0.14 18.62
CA LEU A 123 0.15 1.01 19.18
C LEU A 123 -1.21 0.31 19.25
N GLN A 124 -1.55 -0.47 18.23
CA GLN A 124 -2.77 -1.30 18.24
C GLN A 124 -2.71 -2.37 19.34
N GLY A 125 -1.54 -2.97 19.56
CA GLY A 125 -1.31 -3.91 20.66
C GLY A 125 -1.50 -3.26 22.02
N LEU A 126 -0.99 -2.06 22.24
CA LEU A 126 -1.19 -1.31 23.48
C LEU A 126 -2.68 -1.01 23.75
N ALA A 127 -3.42 -0.57 22.73
CA ALA A 127 -4.87 -0.37 22.83
C ALA A 127 -5.61 -1.68 23.10
N GLY A 128 -5.21 -2.78 22.46
CA GLY A 128 -5.72 -4.11 22.70
C GLY A 128 -5.46 -4.60 24.12
N SER A 129 -4.28 -4.32 24.68
CA SER A 129 -3.90 -4.67 26.05
C SER A 129 -4.79 -3.98 27.08
N MET A 130 -5.14 -2.72 26.86
CA MET A 130 -6.09 -1.99 27.74
C MET A 130 -7.48 -2.65 27.69
N THR A 131 -7.92 -3.07 26.50
CA THR A 131 -9.19 -3.80 26.34
C THR A 131 -9.14 -5.18 26.97
N ALA A 132 -8.03 -5.89 26.86
CA ALA A 132 -7.82 -7.21 27.44
C ALA A 132 -7.86 -7.19 28.97
N GLN A 133 -7.28 -6.16 29.61
CA GLN A 133 -7.40 -5.95 31.05
C GLN A 133 -8.86 -5.78 31.48
N ASN A 134 -9.66 -5.06 30.69
CA ASN A 134 -11.08 -4.87 30.95
C ASN A 134 -11.91 -6.12 30.70
N ALA A 135 -11.46 -7.06 29.88
CA ALA A 135 -12.15 -8.31 29.60
C ALA A 135 -12.29 -9.22 30.85
N GLY A 136 -11.42 -9.03 31.84
CA GLY A 136 -11.53 -9.71 33.13
C GLY A 136 -12.71 -9.27 34.00
N TYR A 137 -13.30 -8.13 33.73
CA TYR A 137 -14.42 -7.61 34.52
C TYR A 137 -15.76 -8.17 34.02
N SER A 138 -16.51 -8.75 34.95
CA SER A 138 -17.88 -9.20 34.72
C SER A 138 -18.83 -8.37 35.56
N TYR A 139 -19.85 -7.81 34.93
CA TYR A 139 -20.90 -7.05 35.58
C TYR A 139 -22.16 -7.87 35.68
N THR A 140 -22.52 -8.26 36.90
CA THR A 140 -23.76 -8.96 37.17
C THR A 140 -24.75 -8.01 37.81
N ARG A 141 -25.92 -7.89 37.22
CA ARG A 141 -27.02 -7.12 37.78
C ARG A 141 -28.21 -8.04 37.96
N GLY A 142 -28.70 -8.15 39.17
CA GLY A 142 -29.87 -8.95 39.48
C GLY A 142 -30.91 -8.18 40.25
N THR A 143 -32.12 -8.71 40.27
CA THR A 143 -33.21 -8.25 41.14
C THR A 143 -33.57 -9.40 42.04
N TYR A 144 -33.80 -9.12 43.30
CA TYR A 144 -34.35 -10.07 44.24
C TYR A 144 -35.72 -9.58 44.76
N SER A 145 -36.62 -10.50 44.97
CA SER A 145 -37.88 -10.25 45.66
C SER A 145 -38.12 -11.36 46.65
N GLY A 146 -38.43 -10.99 47.85
CA GLY A 146 -38.76 -11.94 48.94
C GLY A 146 -39.99 -11.51 49.68
N ASN A 147 -40.76 -12.45 50.16
CA ASN A 147 -41.87 -12.21 51.07
C ASN A 147 -41.35 -12.36 52.50
N VAL A 148 -41.57 -11.36 53.31
CA VAL A 148 -41.23 -11.40 54.72
C VAL A 148 -42.57 -11.50 55.48
N GLN A 149 -42.68 -12.51 56.34
CA GLN A 149 -43.79 -12.67 57.26
C GLN A 149 -43.24 -12.76 58.66
N GLY A 150 -43.88 -12.12 59.61
CA GLY A 150 -43.48 -12.18 60.98
C GLY A 150 -44.65 -11.89 61.91
N ASP A 151 -44.58 -12.45 63.11
CA ASP A 151 -45.55 -12.20 64.18
C ASP A 151 -44.95 -11.23 65.21
N ILE A 152 -45.72 -10.29 65.64
CA ILE A 152 -45.38 -9.36 66.72
C ILE A 152 -46.01 -9.84 67.98
N TYR A 153 -45.18 -10.18 69.00
CA TYR A 153 -45.60 -10.60 70.31
C TYR A 153 -45.34 -9.48 71.32
N GLY A 154 -46.38 -9.03 71.97
CA GLY A 154 -46.27 -7.96 72.99
C GLY A 154 -47.64 -7.41 73.35
N ALA A 155 -47.67 -6.19 73.87
CA ALA A 155 -48.93 -5.50 74.25
C ALA A 155 -49.91 -5.34 73.06
N TYR A 156 -49.39 -5.47 71.87
CA TYR A 156 -50.15 -5.53 70.60
C TYR A 156 -49.73 -6.83 69.87
N GLN A 157 -50.66 -7.75 69.76
CA GLN A 157 -50.45 -8.97 68.93
C GLN A 157 -50.90 -8.65 67.49
N GLY A 158 -50.04 -8.95 66.56
CA GLY A 158 -50.31 -8.77 65.12
C GLY A 158 -49.33 -9.54 64.26
N ASN A 159 -49.76 -9.95 63.09
CA ASN A 159 -48.89 -10.47 62.05
C ASN A 159 -48.68 -9.41 60.97
N PHE A 160 -47.50 -9.35 60.46
CA PHE A 160 -47.21 -8.55 59.27
C PHE A 160 -46.74 -9.41 58.12
N SER A 161 -47.11 -9.04 56.92
CA SER A 161 -46.55 -9.61 55.67
C SER A 161 -46.15 -8.46 54.77
N GLY A 162 -45.00 -8.59 54.16
CA GLY A 162 -44.47 -7.59 53.23
C GLY A 162 -43.62 -8.23 52.16
N THR A 163 -43.51 -7.52 51.06
CA THR A 163 -42.60 -7.92 49.98
C THR A 163 -41.41 -7.01 49.95
N VAL A 164 -40.23 -7.55 50.09
CA VAL A 164 -38.96 -6.83 49.92
C VAL A 164 -38.49 -7.06 48.51
N ARG A 165 -38.23 -5.97 47.79
CA ARG A 165 -37.63 -5.99 46.46
C ARG A 165 -36.39 -5.16 46.47
N GLY A 166 -35.34 -5.66 45.85
CA GLY A 166 -34.11 -4.91 45.70
C GLY A 166 -33.39 -5.25 44.40
N THR A 167 -32.47 -4.42 44.03
CA THR A 167 -31.54 -4.66 42.95
C THR A 167 -30.15 -4.77 43.54
N TYR A 168 -29.35 -5.71 43.03
CA TYR A 168 -27.92 -5.76 43.31
C TYR A 168 -27.14 -5.61 42.05
N SER A 169 -25.96 -5.03 42.15
CA SER A 169 -24.97 -5.04 41.08
C SER A 169 -23.64 -5.50 41.66
N GLU A 170 -23.05 -6.44 41.03
CA GLU A 170 -21.77 -6.98 41.43
C GLU A 170 -20.80 -6.84 40.26
N THR A 171 -19.58 -6.43 40.54
CA THR A 171 -18.47 -6.41 39.60
C THR A 171 -17.44 -7.41 40.09
N THR A 172 -17.24 -8.45 39.32
CA THR A 172 -16.24 -9.48 39.59
C THR A 172 -15.09 -9.37 38.62
N TYR A 173 -13.85 -9.51 39.07
CA TYR A 173 -12.67 -9.55 38.24
C TYR A 173 -12.10 -10.97 38.18
N ASN A 174 -11.93 -11.46 36.95
CA ASN A 174 -11.30 -12.74 36.70
C ASN A 174 -9.94 -12.51 36.00
N PRO A 175 -8.83 -12.62 36.73
CA PRO A 175 -7.50 -12.37 36.17
C PRO A 175 -7.11 -13.38 35.07
N TYR A 176 -7.62 -14.59 35.11
CA TYR A 176 -7.36 -15.61 34.10
C TYR A 176 -7.93 -15.20 32.71
N ILE A 177 -9.14 -14.64 32.69
CA ILE A 177 -9.74 -14.14 31.44
C ILE A 177 -8.94 -12.96 30.89
N ALA A 178 -8.55 -12.02 31.76
CA ALA A 178 -7.70 -10.90 31.36
C ALA A 178 -6.35 -11.38 30.80
N GLU A 179 -5.69 -12.33 31.45
CA GLU A 179 -4.42 -12.91 30.99
C GLU A 179 -4.57 -13.63 29.63
N MET A 180 -5.63 -14.40 29.45
CA MET A 180 -5.89 -15.07 28.18
C MET A 180 -6.13 -14.09 27.04
N ALA A 181 -6.92 -13.03 27.29
CA ALA A 181 -7.15 -11.97 26.33
C ALA A 181 -5.84 -11.23 25.98
N GLN A 182 -4.99 -10.96 26.98
CA GLN A 182 -3.68 -10.33 26.75
C GLN A 182 -2.79 -11.21 25.88
N LYS A 183 -2.68 -12.50 26.16
CA LYS A 183 -1.91 -13.46 25.35
C LYS A 183 -2.40 -13.52 23.90
N GLU A 184 -3.68 -13.34 23.67
CA GLU A 184 -4.24 -13.31 22.32
C GLU A 184 -3.84 -12.03 21.57
N VAL A 185 -3.87 -10.87 22.25
CA VAL A 185 -3.39 -9.60 21.71
C VAL A 185 -1.91 -9.69 21.34
N ASP A 186 -1.08 -10.18 22.26
CA ASP A 186 0.36 -10.33 22.04
C ASP A 186 0.65 -11.23 20.81
N ARG A 187 0.00 -12.38 20.71
CA ARG A 187 0.11 -13.28 19.57
C ARG A 187 -0.36 -12.64 18.26
N ALA A 188 -1.36 -11.78 18.31
CA ALA A 188 -1.85 -11.07 17.12
C ALA A 188 -0.84 -10.03 16.65
N VAL A 189 -0.22 -9.29 17.57
CA VAL A 189 0.85 -8.33 17.28
C VAL A 189 2.05 -9.04 16.66
N ASP A 190 2.52 -10.11 17.30
CA ASP A 190 3.67 -10.90 16.80
C ASP A 190 3.42 -11.41 15.39
N ARG A 191 2.27 -12.04 15.12
CA ARG A 191 1.91 -12.51 13.78
C ARG A 191 1.88 -11.39 12.75
N ASN A 192 1.37 -10.22 13.11
CA ASN A 192 1.32 -9.07 12.21
C ASN A 192 2.72 -8.54 11.90
N LEU A 193 3.61 -8.47 12.89
CA LEU A 193 5.00 -8.07 12.71
C LEU A 193 5.76 -9.08 11.84
N ASP A 194 5.63 -10.37 12.08
CA ASP A 194 6.27 -11.43 11.28
C ASP A 194 5.82 -11.36 9.81
N ASN A 195 4.51 -11.22 9.58
CA ASN A 195 3.95 -11.07 8.24
C ASN A 195 4.45 -9.80 7.54
N LEU A 196 4.55 -8.69 8.27
CA LEU A 196 5.09 -7.45 7.76
C LEU A 196 6.56 -7.61 7.35
N MET A 197 7.39 -8.20 8.20
CA MET A 197 8.81 -8.46 7.92
C MET A 197 8.98 -9.36 6.70
N ALA A 198 8.23 -10.47 6.62
CA ALA A 198 8.29 -11.39 5.50
C ALA A 198 7.83 -10.75 4.18
N SER A 199 6.78 -9.93 4.22
CA SER A 199 6.27 -9.22 3.02
C SER A 199 7.25 -8.15 2.54
N THR A 200 7.86 -7.40 3.47
CA THR A 200 8.83 -6.35 3.14
C THR A 200 10.10 -6.96 2.57
N SER A 201 10.62 -8.03 3.18
CA SER A 201 11.80 -8.74 2.67
C SER A 201 11.60 -9.27 1.25
N ARG A 202 10.42 -9.82 0.95
CA ARG A 202 10.07 -10.26 -0.42
C ARG A 202 10.06 -9.10 -1.40
N LYS A 203 9.45 -7.96 -1.05
CA LYS A 203 9.43 -6.76 -1.91
C LYS A 203 10.83 -6.21 -2.15
N ILE A 204 11.67 -6.14 -1.12
CA ILE A 204 13.06 -5.71 -1.25
C ILE A 204 13.85 -6.67 -2.17
N ALA A 205 13.65 -7.98 -2.04
CA ALA A 205 14.28 -8.97 -2.92
C ALA A 205 13.84 -8.81 -4.38
N GLU A 206 12.55 -8.57 -4.62
CA GLU A 206 12.01 -8.26 -5.95
C GLU A 206 12.65 -6.99 -6.54
N LEU A 207 12.70 -5.89 -5.77
CA LEU A 207 13.34 -4.65 -6.20
C LEU A 207 14.81 -4.86 -6.55
N LYS A 208 15.54 -5.62 -5.73
CA LYS A 208 16.95 -5.94 -5.99
C LYS A 208 17.18 -6.72 -7.28
N GLY A 209 16.22 -7.55 -7.68
CA GLY A 209 16.33 -8.37 -8.89
C GLY A 209 15.81 -7.72 -10.18
N THR A 210 14.96 -6.70 -10.10
CA THR A 210 14.25 -6.17 -11.27
C THR A 210 14.56 -4.72 -11.60
N VAL A 211 14.78 -3.88 -10.58
CA VAL A 211 14.98 -2.44 -10.79
C VAL A 211 16.36 -2.18 -11.41
N LEU A 212 16.37 -1.32 -12.44
CA LEU A 212 17.61 -0.90 -13.11
C LEU A 212 18.56 -0.29 -12.09
N GLU A 213 19.81 -0.77 -12.14
CA GLU A 213 20.92 -0.27 -11.33
C GLU A 213 22.06 0.12 -12.27
N THR A 214 22.87 1.09 -11.86
CA THR A 214 24.03 1.46 -12.64
C THR A 214 24.96 0.26 -12.78
N THR A 215 25.18 -0.15 -14.03
CA THR A 215 25.99 -1.32 -14.38
C THR A 215 26.85 -1.05 -15.61
N GLY A 216 27.96 -1.73 -15.72
CA GLY A 216 28.76 -1.69 -16.95
C GLY A 216 28.05 -2.42 -18.10
N VAL A 217 28.07 -1.82 -19.27
CA VAL A 217 27.60 -2.45 -20.53
C VAL A 217 28.81 -2.65 -21.43
N PRO A 218 29.44 -3.84 -21.41
CA PRO A 218 30.55 -4.16 -22.29
C PRO A 218 30.16 -4.03 -23.76
N GLU A 219 31.15 -3.91 -24.65
CA GLU A 219 30.89 -3.92 -26.08
C GLU A 219 30.14 -5.19 -26.51
N ASN A 220 29.27 -5.04 -27.50
CA ASN A 220 28.47 -6.13 -28.08
C ASN A 220 27.59 -6.89 -27.05
N THR A 221 27.26 -6.24 -25.93
CA THR A 221 26.34 -6.77 -24.92
C THR A 221 25.12 -5.89 -24.74
N SER A 222 24.16 -6.38 -23.99
CA SER A 222 22.98 -5.60 -23.62
C SER A 222 22.69 -5.73 -22.13
N VAL A 223 22.07 -4.70 -21.59
CA VAL A 223 21.53 -4.67 -20.24
C VAL A 223 20.06 -4.27 -20.28
N ALA A 224 19.27 -4.84 -19.39
CA ALA A 224 17.87 -4.48 -19.23
C ALA A 224 17.51 -4.36 -17.76
N GLY A 225 16.56 -3.48 -17.45
CA GLY A 225 16.03 -3.31 -16.10
C GLY A 225 14.76 -2.49 -16.10
N VAL A 226 14.04 -2.55 -14.99
CA VAL A 226 12.80 -1.79 -14.79
C VAL A 226 13.13 -0.44 -14.17
N LEU A 227 12.68 0.63 -14.82
CA LEU A 227 12.59 1.96 -14.24
C LEU A 227 11.27 2.10 -13.50
N VAL A 228 11.32 2.65 -12.31
CA VAL A 228 10.14 3.05 -11.55
C VAL A 228 10.08 4.56 -11.59
N LEU A 229 9.01 5.08 -12.17
CA LEU A 229 8.79 6.52 -12.34
C LEU A 229 7.98 7.06 -11.17
N GLY A 230 8.23 8.33 -10.82
CA GLY A 230 7.52 9.04 -9.76
C GLY A 230 6.02 9.12 -10.02
N ASP A 231 5.34 9.73 -9.08
CA ASP A 231 3.89 9.88 -9.12
C ASP A 231 3.46 10.63 -10.37
N ILE A 232 3.20 9.86 -11.39
CA ILE A 232 2.54 10.35 -12.58
C ILE A 232 1.06 10.30 -12.23
N GLU A 233 0.47 11.48 -12.05
CA GLU A 233 -0.99 11.57 -12.07
C GLU A 233 -1.46 11.18 -13.47
N VAL A 234 -1.67 9.89 -13.71
CA VAL A 234 -2.29 9.36 -14.95
C VAL A 234 -3.73 9.87 -15.10
N THR A 235 -4.13 10.74 -14.21
CA THR A 235 -5.41 11.39 -14.25
C THR A 235 -5.48 12.28 -15.48
N LYS A 236 -6.43 11.98 -16.33
CA LYS A 236 -7.12 12.81 -17.36
C LYS A 236 -6.31 13.81 -18.19
N ASN A 237 -5.09 14.17 -17.81
CA ASN A 237 -4.36 15.33 -18.38
C ASN A 237 -2.91 15.02 -18.81
N LEU A 238 -2.40 13.79 -18.59
CA LEU A 238 -1.09 13.42 -19.12
C LEU A 238 -1.21 13.12 -20.62
N GLU A 239 -0.58 13.92 -21.44
CA GLU A 239 -0.66 13.84 -22.90
C GLU A 239 0.46 12.97 -23.48
N SER A 240 1.66 13.11 -22.93
CA SER A 240 2.81 12.35 -23.42
C SER A 240 3.88 12.10 -22.36
N LEU A 241 4.69 11.09 -22.59
CA LEU A 241 5.91 10.78 -21.85
C LEU A 241 7.08 10.77 -22.84
N CYS A 242 8.10 11.57 -22.57
CA CYS A 242 9.34 11.63 -23.35
C CYS A 242 10.49 11.09 -22.51
N PHE A 243 11.09 9.99 -22.96
CA PHE A 243 12.31 9.44 -22.40
C PHE A 243 13.51 9.97 -23.17
N THR A 244 14.44 10.59 -22.48
CA THR A 244 15.76 10.95 -22.99
C THR A 244 16.78 10.04 -22.31
N ILE A 245 17.44 9.19 -23.09
CA ILE A 245 18.32 8.14 -22.58
C ILE A 245 19.71 8.37 -23.18
N THR A 246 20.70 8.50 -22.31
CA THR A 246 22.11 8.68 -22.69
C THR A 246 22.84 7.32 -22.62
N THR A 247 23.49 6.93 -23.72
CA THR A 247 24.24 5.68 -23.81
C THR A 247 25.67 5.99 -24.29
N GLY A 248 26.57 6.19 -23.33
CA GLY A 248 27.91 6.69 -23.64
C GLY A 248 27.87 8.12 -24.22
N GLU A 249 28.19 8.27 -25.49
CA GLU A 249 28.20 9.57 -26.20
C GLU A 249 26.89 9.85 -26.95
N GLU A 250 25.97 8.90 -27.03
CA GLU A 250 24.73 9.01 -27.81
C GLU A 250 23.53 9.34 -26.90
N THR A 251 22.59 10.11 -27.47
CA THR A 251 21.34 10.45 -26.80
C THR A 251 20.16 9.98 -27.65
N HIS A 252 19.28 9.19 -27.03
CA HIS A 252 18.08 8.64 -27.65
C HIS A 252 16.87 9.34 -27.04
N ARG A 253 15.94 9.75 -27.89
CA ARG A 253 14.69 10.36 -27.48
C ARG A 253 13.50 9.52 -27.93
N LEU A 254 12.71 9.02 -26.97
CA LEU A 254 11.59 8.12 -27.22
C LEU A 254 10.32 8.73 -26.64
N VAL A 255 9.26 8.84 -27.44
CA VAL A 255 8.02 9.52 -27.05
C VAL A 255 6.85 8.53 -27.08
N PHE A 256 6.06 8.58 -26.01
CA PHE A 256 4.81 7.86 -25.89
C PHE A 256 3.67 8.84 -25.69
N ASN A 257 2.60 8.69 -26.45
CA ASN A 257 1.35 9.41 -26.19
C ASN A 257 0.50 8.65 -25.18
N VAL A 258 -0.12 9.41 -24.28
CA VAL A 258 -1.07 8.87 -23.31
C VAL A 258 -2.45 9.35 -23.72
N LEU A 259 -3.33 8.43 -24.03
CA LEU A 259 -4.71 8.75 -24.35
C LEU A 259 -5.55 8.69 -23.07
N PRO A 260 -6.48 9.65 -22.89
CA PRO A 260 -7.44 9.53 -21.81
C PRO A 260 -8.23 8.25 -21.94
N SER A 261 -8.53 7.61 -20.80
CA SER A 261 -9.45 6.48 -20.76
C SER A 261 -10.86 6.97 -21.16
N GLU A 262 -11.46 6.30 -22.12
CA GLU A 262 -12.87 6.43 -22.41
C GLU A 262 -13.76 6.03 -21.23
#